data_728e01d21a687e7f546fa381b6173e5e
#
_entry.id   728e01d21a687e7f546fa381b6173e5e
#
_cell.length_a   1.000
_cell.length_b   1.000
_cell.length_c   1.000
_cell.angle_alpha   90.00
_cell.angle_beta   90.00
_cell.angle_gamma   90.00
#
_symmetry.space_group_name_H-M   'P 1'
#
loop_
_entity.id
_entity.type
_entity.pdbx_description
1 polymer ?
#
loop_
_entity_poly.entity_id
_entity_poly.type
_entity_poly.pdbx_seq_one_letter_code
_entity_poly.pdbx_strand_id
1 'polypeptide(L)'
;IGRLEAEDKELQEVLDAGRDVHVQVQQALNALDSAENWGVVDMMGGGMMTTMMKRDRMNQAKNAMTEIEYLLRKFRAELSDIAGADTVGAANFGKEWSMMDYLMDGFFIDYMVQQEITESLSNMRRLEKEIERVCATIQQRKEENQRKKTELRQEWQTQMEQL
;
A
#
# COMPACT_ATOMS: atom_id res chain seq x y z
N ILE A 1 -0.22 -26.14 13.51
CA ILE A 1 -1.02 -24.99 13.96
C ILE A 1 -0.07 -23.83 14.29
N GLY A 2 0.92 -23.98 15.18
CA GLY A 2 1.82 -22.90 15.58
C GLY A 2 2.53 -22.17 14.41
N ARG A 3 2.95 -22.92 13.36
CA ARG A 3 3.55 -22.30 12.18
C ARG A 3 2.56 -21.40 11.42
N LEU A 4 1.29 -21.82 11.28
CA LEU A 4 0.24 -21.03 10.64
C LEU A 4 -0.14 -19.79 11.48
N GLU A 5 -0.03 -19.88 12.80
CA GLU A 5 -0.25 -18.74 13.70
C GLU A 5 0.86 -17.69 13.57
N ALA A 6 2.12 -18.14 13.47
CA ALA A 6 3.24 -17.24 13.20
C ALA A 6 3.09 -16.55 11.83
N GLU A 7 2.78 -17.31 10.80
CA GLU A 7 2.52 -16.77 9.45
C GLU A 7 1.36 -15.77 9.43
N ASP A 8 0.26 -16.05 10.13
CA ASP A 8 -0.87 -15.11 10.25
C ASP A 8 -0.47 -13.77 10.87
N LYS A 9 0.47 -13.79 11.81
CA LYS A 9 0.99 -12.57 12.43
C LYS A 9 1.77 -11.74 11.41
N GLU A 10 2.69 -12.36 10.68
CA GLU A 10 3.46 -11.69 9.62
C GLU A 10 2.53 -11.12 8.52
N LEU A 11 1.52 -11.91 8.07
CA LEU A 11 0.52 -11.44 7.12
C LEU A 11 -0.27 -10.23 7.65
N GLN A 12 -0.56 -10.19 8.96
CA GLN A 12 -1.23 -9.04 9.56
C GLN A 12 -0.33 -7.80 9.58
N GLU A 13 0.97 -7.94 9.89
CA GLU A 13 1.93 -6.84 9.90
C GLU A 13 2.05 -6.21 8.51
N VAL A 14 2.06 -7.02 7.44
CA VAL A 14 1.99 -6.53 6.05
C VAL A 14 0.71 -5.76 5.78
N LEU A 15 -0.46 -6.29 6.19
CA LEU A 15 -1.75 -5.61 5.97
C LEU A 15 -1.82 -4.27 6.70
N ASP A 16 -1.26 -4.19 7.90
CA ASP A 16 -1.24 -2.95 8.68
C ASP A 16 -0.29 -1.93 8.03
N ALA A 17 0.90 -2.34 7.60
CA ALA A 17 1.81 -1.49 6.85
C ALA A 17 1.21 -1.01 5.53
N GLY A 18 0.52 -1.87 4.78
CA GLY A 18 -0.19 -1.52 3.56
C GLY A 18 -1.31 -0.50 3.78
N ARG A 19 -2.05 -0.63 4.89
CA ARG A 19 -3.09 0.33 5.29
C ARG A 19 -2.48 1.71 5.59
N ASP A 20 -1.35 1.75 6.29
CA ASP A 20 -0.65 3.00 6.61
C ASP A 20 -0.26 3.74 5.32
N VAL A 21 0.31 3.03 4.33
CA VAL A 21 0.61 3.60 3.00
C VAL A 21 -0.65 4.12 2.32
N HIS A 22 -1.72 3.31 2.29
CA HIS A 22 -2.97 3.66 1.61
C HIS A 22 -3.59 4.96 2.17
N VAL A 23 -3.58 5.14 3.50
CA VAL A 23 -4.06 6.35 4.15
C VAL A 23 -3.27 7.59 3.68
N GLN A 24 -1.95 7.51 3.60
CA GLN A 24 -1.12 8.63 3.15
C GLN A 24 -1.28 8.93 1.66
N VAL A 25 -1.42 7.90 0.84
CA VAL A 25 -1.73 8.05 -0.59
C VAL A 25 -3.07 8.77 -0.79
N GLN A 26 -4.09 8.42 -0.04
CA GLN A 26 -5.39 9.09 -0.06
C GLN A 26 -5.29 10.58 0.35
N GLN A 27 -4.50 10.89 1.36
CA GLN A 27 -4.25 12.29 1.77
C GLN A 27 -3.57 13.09 0.65
N ALA A 28 -2.57 12.50 -0.01
CA ALA A 28 -1.90 13.13 -1.14
C ALA A 28 -2.84 13.34 -2.33
N LEU A 29 -3.67 12.34 -2.67
CA LEU A 29 -4.69 12.44 -3.72
C LEU A 29 -5.67 13.59 -3.43
N ASN A 30 -6.19 13.68 -2.21
CA ASN A 30 -7.10 14.74 -1.82
C ASN A 30 -6.46 16.14 -1.91
N ALA A 31 -5.18 16.26 -1.55
CA ALA A 31 -4.46 17.51 -1.67
C ALA A 31 -4.24 17.92 -3.14
N LEU A 32 -3.86 16.97 -4.00
CA LEU A 32 -3.65 17.20 -5.44
C LEU A 32 -4.96 17.51 -6.18
N ASP A 33 -6.03 16.78 -5.92
CA ASP A 33 -7.37 17.03 -6.47
C ASP A 33 -7.87 18.45 -6.11
N SER A 34 -7.64 18.86 -4.85
CA SER A 34 -7.95 20.22 -4.40
C SER A 34 -7.12 21.26 -5.15
N ALA A 35 -5.83 21.00 -5.36
CA ALA A 35 -4.93 21.92 -6.08
C ALA A 35 -5.32 22.04 -7.58
N GLU A 36 -5.75 20.96 -8.21
CA GLU A 36 -6.26 20.96 -9.60
C GLU A 36 -7.52 21.81 -9.72
N ASN A 37 -8.49 21.61 -8.83
CA ASN A 37 -9.74 22.38 -8.81
C ASN A 37 -9.51 23.87 -8.61
N TRP A 38 -8.58 24.27 -7.74
CA TRP A 38 -8.20 25.68 -7.54
C TRP A 38 -7.49 26.26 -8.77
N GLY A 39 -6.75 25.43 -9.54
CA GLY A 39 -6.17 25.84 -10.82
C GLY A 39 -7.22 26.27 -11.85
N VAL A 40 -8.33 25.56 -11.92
CA VAL A 40 -9.48 25.91 -12.80
C VAL A 40 -10.13 27.22 -12.33
N VAL A 41 -10.32 27.44 -11.03
CA VAL A 41 -10.88 28.67 -10.48
C VAL A 41 -9.98 29.86 -10.76
N ASP A 42 -8.64 29.70 -10.70
CA ASP A 42 -7.67 30.75 -11.02
C ASP A 42 -7.75 31.18 -12.49
N MET A 43 -7.95 30.25 -13.41
CA MET A 43 -8.18 30.55 -14.84
C MET A 43 -9.48 31.33 -15.08
N MET A 44 -10.45 31.24 -14.16
CA MET A 44 -11.72 31.98 -14.21
C MET A 44 -11.67 33.37 -13.51
N GLY A 45 -10.50 33.83 -13.07
CA GLY A 45 -10.32 35.16 -12.49
C GLY A 45 -10.19 35.22 -10.97
N GLY A 46 -9.79 34.13 -10.32
CA GLY A 46 -9.74 33.99 -8.86
C GLY A 46 -8.55 34.60 -8.13
N GLY A 47 -7.71 35.39 -8.71
CA GLY A 47 -6.70 36.26 -8.08
C GLY A 47 -5.67 35.65 -7.11
N MET A 48 -4.94 36.49 -6.38
CA MET A 48 -3.79 36.14 -5.51
C MET A 48 -4.11 35.10 -4.41
N MET A 49 -5.34 35.09 -3.92
CA MET A 49 -5.80 34.20 -2.85
C MET A 49 -5.85 32.72 -3.30
N THR A 50 -6.29 32.48 -4.52
CA THR A 50 -6.32 31.12 -5.12
C THR A 50 -4.93 30.55 -5.34
N THR A 51 -3.97 31.38 -5.73
CA THR A 51 -2.57 30.99 -5.91
C THR A 51 -1.92 30.55 -4.59
N MET A 52 -2.21 31.25 -3.48
CA MET A 52 -1.72 30.86 -2.15
C MET A 52 -2.30 29.52 -1.69
N MET A 53 -3.61 29.31 -1.86
CA MET A 53 -4.29 28.06 -1.50
C MET A 53 -3.79 26.89 -2.35
N LYS A 54 -3.58 27.07 -3.64
CA LYS A 54 -2.98 26.08 -4.54
C LYS A 54 -1.58 25.68 -4.06
N ARG A 55 -0.75 26.66 -3.71
CA ARG A 55 0.62 26.41 -3.21
C ARG A 55 0.61 25.64 -1.89
N ASP A 56 -0.31 25.97 -0.98
CA ASP A 56 -0.46 25.26 0.28
C ASP A 56 -0.84 23.78 0.07
N ARG A 57 -1.79 23.49 -0.82
CA ARG A 57 -2.17 22.13 -1.18
C ARG A 57 -1.04 21.34 -1.84
N MET A 58 -0.26 22.00 -2.70
CA MET A 58 0.94 21.38 -3.28
C MET A 58 1.99 21.05 -2.22
N ASN A 59 2.19 21.90 -1.22
CA ASN A 59 3.09 21.63 -0.12
C ASN A 59 2.58 20.48 0.76
N GLN A 60 1.28 20.39 1.02
CA GLN A 60 0.67 19.26 1.72
C GLN A 60 0.91 17.95 0.97
N ALA A 61 0.72 17.94 -0.36
CA ALA A 61 1.00 16.78 -1.19
C ALA A 61 2.48 16.36 -1.11
N LYS A 62 3.42 17.31 -1.21
CA LYS A 62 4.86 17.02 -1.08
C LYS A 62 5.23 16.43 0.28
N ASN A 63 4.68 16.95 1.37
CA ASN A 63 4.91 16.42 2.70
C ASN A 63 4.37 14.98 2.82
N ALA A 64 3.16 14.74 2.29
CA ALA A 64 2.58 13.40 2.26
C ALA A 64 3.43 12.42 1.45
N MET A 65 4.09 12.87 0.38
CA MET A 65 4.99 12.03 -0.42
C MET A 65 6.20 11.53 0.34
N THR A 66 6.83 12.38 1.16
CA THR A 66 7.96 11.98 2.01
C THR A 66 7.54 10.88 2.99
N GLU A 67 6.35 11.01 3.56
CA GLU A 67 5.78 9.99 4.46
C GLU A 67 5.44 8.71 3.70
N ILE A 68 4.85 8.81 2.50
CA ILE A 68 4.56 7.65 1.64
C ILE A 68 5.84 6.88 1.34
N GLU A 69 6.95 7.55 1.02
CA GLU A 69 8.22 6.88 0.77
C GLU A 69 8.70 6.07 1.97
N TYR A 70 8.64 6.64 3.16
CA TYR A 70 9.00 5.97 4.39
C TYR A 70 8.11 4.73 4.64
N LEU A 71 6.81 4.89 4.51
CA LEU A 71 5.83 3.82 4.72
C LEU A 71 5.93 2.72 3.66
N LEU A 72 6.23 3.05 2.41
CA LEU A 72 6.49 2.06 1.36
C LEU A 72 7.71 1.21 1.67
N ARG A 73 8.79 1.81 2.20
CA ARG A 73 9.97 1.06 2.63
C ARG A 73 9.63 0.08 3.76
N LYS A 74 8.82 0.52 4.73
CA LYS A 74 8.31 -0.35 5.80
C LYS A 74 7.48 -1.49 5.22
N PHE A 75 6.51 -1.19 4.37
CA PHE A 75 5.65 -2.18 3.72
C PHE A 75 6.46 -3.22 2.94
N ARG A 76 7.49 -2.78 2.22
CA ARG A 76 8.43 -3.67 1.53
C ARG A 76 9.19 -4.58 2.50
N ALA A 77 9.63 -4.07 3.63
CA ALA A 77 10.33 -4.87 4.64
C ALA A 77 9.42 -5.99 5.16
N GLU A 78 8.19 -5.68 5.55
CA GLU A 78 7.22 -6.67 6.01
C GLU A 78 6.90 -7.73 4.93
N LEU A 79 6.75 -7.32 3.66
CA LEU A 79 6.59 -8.25 2.55
C LEU A 79 7.81 -9.17 2.36
N SER A 80 9.02 -8.64 2.60
CA SER A 80 10.27 -9.42 2.52
C SER A 80 10.33 -10.52 3.57
N ASP A 81 9.83 -10.25 4.77
CA ASP A 81 9.84 -11.20 5.87
C ASP A 81 8.95 -12.42 5.54
N ILE A 82 7.81 -12.22 4.90
CA ILE A 82 6.96 -13.31 4.41
C ILE A 82 7.64 -14.07 3.26
N ALA A 83 8.26 -13.38 2.32
CA ALA A 83 8.92 -14.00 1.17
C ALA A 83 10.17 -14.80 1.59
N GLY A 84 10.89 -14.36 2.61
CA GLY A 84 12.07 -15.04 3.14
C GLY A 84 11.76 -16.26 4.00
N ALA A 85 10.61 -16.29 4.66
CA ALA A 85 10.21 -17.39 5.54
C ALA A 85 9.71 -18.64 4.76
N ASP A 86 9.39 -18.52 3.50
CA ASP A 86 8.75 -19.60 2.73
C ASP A 86 9.33 -19.72 1.32
N THR A 87 10.27 -20.66 1.13
CA THR A 87 10.84 -20.98 -0.20
C THR A 87 9.79 -21.45 -1.21
N VAL A 88 8.63 -21.88 -0.75
CA VAL A 88 7.49 -22.31 -1.58
C VAL A 88 6.52 -21.14 -1.84
N GLY A 89 6.40 -20.20 -0.90
CA GLY A 89 5.52 -19.02 -0.99
C GLY A 89 6.10 -17.87 -1.79
N ALA A 90 7.43 -17.72 -1.83
CA ALA A 90 8.12 -16.67 -2.59
C ALA A 90 7.79 -16.71 -4.10
N ALA A 91 7.52 -17.90 -4.66
CA ALA A 91 7.11 -18.06 -6.05
C ALA A 91 5.72 -17.47 -6.34
N ASN A 92 4.85 -17.41 -5.34
CA ASN A 92 3.49 -16.86 -5.48
C ASN A 92 3.45 -15.33 -5.34
N PHE A 93 4.44 -14.73 -4.67
CA PHE A 93 4.57 -13.26 -4.51
C PHE A 93 5.51 -12.61 -5.54
N GLY A 94 6.02 -13.37 -6.51
CA GLY A 94 7.01 -12.86 -7.47
C GLY A 94 6.53 -11.68 -8.32
N LYS A 95 5.22 -11.60 -8.60
CA LYS A 95 4.64 -10.47 -9.35
C LYS A 95 4.45 -9.24 -8.47
N GLU A 96 3.94 -9.43 -7.26
CA GLU A 96 3.73 -8.37 -6.26
C GLU A 96 5.08 -7.80 -5.83
N TRP A 97 6.10 -8.65 -5.71
CA TRP A 97 7.47 -8.24 -5.40
C TRP A 97 8.10 -7.41 -6.53
N SER A 98 8.02 -7.87 -7.78
CA SER A 98 8.52 -7.14 -8.95
C SER A 98 7.86 -5.77 -9.10
N MET A 99 6.59 -5.68 -8.78
CA MET A 99 5.83 -4.45 -8.87
C MET A 99 6.22 -3.49 -7.74
N MET A 100 6.40 -3.98 -6.53
CA MET A 100 6.88 -3.19 -5.41
C MET A 100 8.31 -2.68 -5.66
N ASP A 101 9.20 -3.48 -6.23
CA ASP A 101 10.53 -3.06 -6.66
C ASP A 101 10.46 -1.92 -7.70
N TYR A 102 9.59 -2.04 -8.69
CA TYR A 102 9.37 -1.00 -9.69
C TYR A 102 8.85 0.32 -9.06
N LEU A 103 7.95 0.24 -8.09
CA LEU A 103 7.45 1.41 -7.36
C LEU A 103 8.51 2.06 -6.46
N MET A 104 9.48 1.25 -5.97
CA MET A 104 10.54 1.70 -5.06
C MET A 104 11.80 2.19 -5.77
N ASP A 105 12.01 1.86 -7.05
CA ASP A 105 13.25 2.10 -7.79
C ASP A 105 13.46 3.59 -8.22
N GLY A 106 12.91 4.51 -7.45
CA GLY A 106 13.18 5.95 -7.58
C GLY A 106 12.40 6.66 -8.68
N PHE A 107 11.72 5.93 -9.56
CA PHE A 107 10.86 6.51 -10.59
C PHE A 107 9.72 7.34 -9.99
N PHE A 108 9.29 6.98 -8.79
CA PHE A 108 8.16 7.58 -8.14
C PHE A 108 8.45 8.97 -7.54
N ILE A 109 9.64 9.16 -6.94
CA ILE A 109 9.93 10.36 -6.15
C ILE A 109 10.55 11.47 -6.98
N ASP A 110 11.55 11.16 -7.80
CA ASP A 110 12.17 12.15 -8.70
C ASP A 110 11.21 12.64 -9.78
N TYR A 111 10.27 11.78 -10.19
CA TYR A 111 9.29 12.08 -11.21
C TYR A 111 8.16 13.00 -10.70
N MET A 112 7.72 12.83 -9.45
CA MET A 112 6.63 13.61 -8.88
C MET A 112 7.01 15.03 -8.46
N VAL A 113 8.28 15.29 -8.21
CA VAL A 113 8.77 16.62 -7.82
C VAL A 113 8.82 17.59 -9.00
N GLN A 114 8.86 17.10 -10.24
CA GLN A 114 9.08 17.91 -11.45
C GLN A 114 7.87 18.04 -12.38
N GLN A 115 6.73 17.38 -12.11
CA GLN A 115 5.64 17.28 -13.08
C GLN A 115 4.34 18.01 -12.71
N GLU A 116 3.46 18.15 -13.72
CA GLU A 116 2.15 18.77 -13.59
C GLU A 116 1.23 17.99 -12.62
N ILE A 117 0.31 18.68 -11.96
CA ILE A 117 -0.63 18.11 -10.97
C ILE A 117 -1.37 16.90 -11.52
N THR A 118 -1.84 16.97 -12.76
CA THR A 118 -2.62 15.90 -13.41
C THR A 118 -1.85 14.59 -13.54
N GLU A 119 -0.55 14.67 -13.83
CA GLU A 119 0.30 13.48 -13.95
C GLU A 119 0.62 12.90 -12.57
N SER A 120 0.84 13.75 -11.57
CA SER A 120 1.00 13.34 -10.18
C SER A 120 -0.25 12.62 -9.66
N LEU A 121 -1.46 13.10 -9.98
CA LEU A 121 -2.72 12.43 -9.66
C LEU A 121 -2.82 11.04 -10.30
N SER A 122 -2.47 10.92 -11.58
CA SER A 122 -2.48 9.63 -12.29
C SER A 122 -1.55 8.62 -11.64
N ASN A 123 -0.33 9.03 -11.29
CA ASN A 123 0.67 8.18 -10.64
C ASN A 123 0.24 7.77 -9.24
N MET A 124 -0.35 8.68 -8.46
CA MET A 124 -0.88 8.36 -7.13
C MET A 124 -2.04 7.37 -7.17
N ARG A 125 -2.98 7.53 -8.10
CA ARG A 125 -4.07 6.57 -8.30
C ARG A 125 -3.57 5.20 -8.74
N ARG A 126 -2.49 5.15 -9.51
CA ARG A 126 -1.84 3.89 -9.88
C ARG A 126 -1.21 3.22 -8.67
N LEU A 127 -0.46 3.96 -7.85
CA LEU A 127 0.11 3.46 -6.59
C LEU A 127 -0.97 2.91 -5.67
N GLU A 128 -2.05 3.64 -5.47
CA GLU A 128 -3.19 3.21 -4.65
C GLU A 128 -3.70 1.83 -5.07
N LYS A 129 -4.01 1.66 -6.37
CA LYS A 129 -4.50 0.39 -6.91
C LYS A 129 -3.52 -0.77 -6.73
N GLU A 130 -2.22 -0.51 -6.81
CA GLU A 130 -1.22 -1.56 -6.63
C GLU A 130 -1.10 -1.98 -5.16
N ILE A 131 -1.17 -1.03 -4.23
CA ILE A 131 -1.21 -1.35 -2.79
C ILE A 131 -2.47 -2.17 -2.47
N GLU A 132 -3.63 -1.76 -2.97
CA GLU A 132 -4.88 -2.50 -2.79
C GLU A 132 -4.79 -3.94 -3.32
N ARG A 133 -4.18 -4.13 -4.50
CA ARG A 133 -3.98 -5.45 -5.10
C ARG A 133 -3.08 -6.33 -4.22
N VAL A 134 -1.95 -5.81 -3.76
CA VAL A 134 -1.04 -6.55 -2.87
C VAL A 134 -1.76 -6.91 -1.57
N CYS A 135 -2.43 -5.96 -0.93
CA CYS A 135 -3.19 -6.21 0.30
C CYS A 135 -4.30 -7.25 0.10
N ALA A 136 -5.00 -7.24 -1.04
CA ALA A 136 -6.02 -8.24 -1.35
C ALA A 136 -5.42 -9.66 -1.46
N THR A 137 -4.26 -9.81 -2.10
CA THR A 137 -3.54 -11.09 -2.17
C THR A 137 -3.12 -11.59 -0.79
N ILE A 138 -2.60 -10.71 0.06
CA ILE A 138 -2.20 -11.04 1.43
C ILE A 138 -3.43 -11.43 2.27
N GLN A 139 -4.52 -10.70 2.15
CA GLN A 139 -5.78 -11.01 2.83
C GLN A 139 -6.32 -12.39 2.44
N GLN A 140 -6.30 -12.73 1.15
CA GLN A 140 -6.71 -14.05 0.67
C GLN A 140 -5.86 -15.16 1.29
N ARG A 141 -4.53 -15.00 1.34
CA ARG A 141 -3.64 -15.97 1.98
C ARG A 141 -3.93 -16.15 3.47
N LYS A 142 -4.22 -15.06 4.17
CA LYS A 142 -4.62 -15.11 5.58
C LYS A 142 -5.92 -15.92 5.78
N GLU A 143 -6.90 -15.74 4.91
CA GLU A 143 -8.15 -16.51 4.94
C GLU A 143 -7.91 -18.00 4.66
N GLU A 144 -7.02 -18.33 3.74
CA GLU A 144 -6.60 -19.73 3.47
C GLU A 144 -5.93 -20.35 4.71
N ASN A 145 -5.06 -19.62 5.40
CA ASN A 145 -4.43 -20.08 6.63
C ASN A 145 -5.46 -20.31 7.74
N GLN A 146 -6.46 -19.44 7.87
CA GLN A 146 -7.53 -19.64 8.85
C GLN A 146 -8.36 -20.91 8.57
N ARG A 147 -8.65 -21.20 7.30
CA ARG A 147 -9.33 -22.45 6.89
C ARG A 147 -8.49 -23.66 7.27
N LYS A 148 -7.21 -23.68 6.90
CA LYS A 148 -6.28 -24.78 7.23
C LYS A 148 -6.16 -25.01 8.74
N LYS A 149 -6.12 -23.95 9.55
CA LYS A 149 -6.11 -24.06 11.02
C LYS A 149 -7.38 -24.71 11.55
N THR A 150 -8.53 -24.37 10.99
CA THR A 150 -9.81 -24.95 11.39
C THR A 150 -9.87 -26.43 11.05
N GLU A 151 -9.46 -26.81 9.83
CA GLU A 151 -9.38 -28.20 9.38
C GLU A 151 -8.46 -29.05 10.29
N LEU A 152 -7.25 -28.56 10.56
CA LEU A 152 -6.31 -29.25 11.42
C LEU A 152 -6.82 -29.40 12.88
N ARG A 153 -7.57 -28.43 13.39
CA ARG A 153 -8.20 -28.55 14.73
C ARG A 153 -9.29 -29.60 14.75
N GLN A 154 -10.11 -29.68 13.71
CA GLN A 154 -11.16 -30.70 13.58
C GLN A 154 -10.57 -32.09 13.46
N GLU A 155 -9.56 -32.28 12.61
CA GLU A 155 -8.87 -33.55 12.46
C GLU A 155 -8.27 -34.02 13.80
N TRP A 156 -7.62 -33.11 14.52
CA TRP A 156 -7.04 -33.41 15.83
C TRP A 156 -8.11 -33.81 16.85
N GLN A 157 -9.24 -33.10 16.90
CA GLN A 157 -10.36 -33.48 17.79
C GLN A 157 -10.90 -34.86 17.45
N THR A 158 -11.13 -35.15 16.18
CA THR A 158 -11.63 -36.47 15.72
C THR A 158 -10.69 -37.60 16.11
N GLN A 159 -9.38 -37.38 16.00
CA GLN A 159 -8.38 -38.37 16.40
C GLN A 159 -8.37 -38.61 17.93
N MET A 160 -8.55 -37.56 18.71
CA MET A 160 -8.61 -37.68 20.18
C MET A 160 -9.88 -38.38 20.68
N GLU A 161 -11.00 -38.26 19.96
CA GLU A 161 -12.25 -38.96 20.30
C GLU A 161 -12.24 -40.46 19.97
N GLN A 162 -11.28 -40.88 19.13
CA GLN A 162 -11.12 -42.29 18.73
C GLN A 162 -10.13 -43.08 19.62
N LEU A 163 -9.48 -42.43 20.57
CA LEU A 163 -8.54 -43.00 21.53
C LEU A 163 -9.20 -43.32 22.86
#